data_d52672182d6a2173ded6be9e807c6648
#
_entry.id   d52672182d6a2173ded6be9e807c6648
#
_cell.length_a   1.000
_cell.length_b   1.000
_cell.length_c   1.000
_cell.angle_alpha   90.00
_cell.angle_beta   90.00
_cell.angle_gamma   90.00
#
_symmetry.space_group_name_H-M   'P 1'
#
loop_
_entity.id
_entity.type
_entity.pdbx_description
1 polymer ?
#
loop_
_entity_poly.entity_id
_entity_poly.type
_entity_poly.pdbx_seq_one_letter_code
_entity_poly.pdbx_strand_id
1 'polypeptide(L)'
;MELINNTTKTLRDDLATEIKQGSKLSIAAACFSIYAFQELKKELQGIDELRFIFTSPTFTTEKAKKEKREFYIPRLNRERSLYGTEFEVKLRNELTQKAIAKECAEWIRQKVTFKSNVTNENMMGFINLDDKNYMPINGFTTVDLGCERGNNAYNMVQKTETPFSTAYIELFEGLWSDDVKLQEVTDE
;
A
#
# COMPACT_ATOMS: atom_id res chain seq x y z
N MET A 1 -19.90 10.96 -3.04
CA MET A 1 -19.55 9.60 -3.46
C MET A 1 -19.29 9.61 -4.96
N GLU A 2 -18.13 9.11 -5.37
CA GLU A 2 -17.70 9.05 -6.76
C GLU A 2 -17.18 7.64 -7.09
N LEU A 3 -17.40 7.18 -8.32
CA LEU A 3 -16.90 5.90 -8.79
C LEU A 3 -15.74 6.11 -9.77
N ILE A 4 -14.59 5.54 -9.47
CA ILE A 4 -13.38 5.55 -10.29
C ILE A 4 -13.29 4.20 -10.98
N ASN A 5 -13.27 4.19 -12.32
CA ASN A 5 -13.31 2.95 -13.11
C ASN A 5 -11.95 2.48 -13.62
N ASN A 6 -10.89 3.20 -13.29
CA ASN A 6 -9.52 2.91 -13.75
C ASN A 6 -9.37 2.74 -15.29
N THR A 7 -10.25 3.39 -16.04
CA THR A 7 -10.24 3.39 -17.50
C THR A 7 -10.29 4.80 -18.05
N THR A 8 -11.37 5.54 -17.75
CA THR A 8 -11.53 6.95 -18.15
C THR A 8 -11.02 7.90 -17.08
N LYS A 9 -11.12 7.50 -15.81
CA LYS A 9 -10.55 8.17 -14.65
C LYS A 9 -9.79 7.12 -13.82
N THR A 10 -8.52 7.32 -13.62
CA THR A 10 -7.69 6.39 -12.84
C THR A 10 -7.60 6.81 -11.37
N LEU A 11 -7.42 5.84 -10.50
CA LEU A 11 -7.14 6.11 -9.09
C LEU A 11 -5.85 6.93 -8.93
N ARG A 12 -4.84 6.64 -9.76
CA ARG A 12 -3.59 7.41 -9.80
C ARG A 12 -3.85 8.90 -10.03
N ASP A 13 -4.66 9.25 -11.02
CA ASP A 13 -4.92 10.65 -11.37
C ASP A 13 -5.74 11.37 -10.29
N ASP A 14 -6.70 10.65 -9.69
CA ASP A 14 -7.48 11.19 -8.58
C ASP A 14 -6.59 11.44 -7.36
N LEU A 15 -5.78 10.45 -6.94
CA LEU A 15 -4.83 10.63 -5.84
C LEU A 15 -3.81 11.75 -6.11
N ALA A 16 -3.30 11.85 -7.35
CA ALA A 16 -2.38 12.92 -7.73
C ALA A 16 -3.00 14.32 -7.61
N THR A 17 -4.31 14.41 -7.80
CA THR A 17 -5.08 15.66 -7.65
C THR A 17 -5.37 15.99 -6.19
N GLU A 18 -5.68 14.95 -5.39
CA GLU A 18 -6.14 15.11 -4.01
C GLU A 18 -5.00 15.22 -2.99
N ILE A 19 -3.85 14.56 -3.23
CA ILE A 19 -2.69 14.64 -2.34
C ILE A 19 -2.13 16.07 -2.37
N LYS A 20 -2.06 16.70 -1.21
CA LYS A 20 -1.54 18.05 -1.02
C LYS A 20 -0.29 18.02 -0.13
N GLN A 21 0.40 19.14 -0.06
CA GLN A 21 1.47 19.34 0.91
C GLN A 21 0.91 19.14 2.32
N GLY A 22 1.53 18.25 3.09
CA GLY A 22 1.12 17.93 4.46
C GLY A 22 -0.02 16.91 4.57
N SER A 23 -0.52 16.34 3.47
CA SER A 23 -1.51 15.26 3.51
C SER A 23 -1.03 14.05 4.30
N LYS A 24 -1.96 13.33 4.91
CA LYS A 24 -1.73 12.07 5.62
C LYS A 24 -2.43 10.95 4.88
N LEU A 25 -1.67 9.88 4.61
CA LEU A 25 -2.20 8.66 4.00
C LEU A 25 -2.21 7.52 5.00
N SER A 26 -3.29 6.75 4.97
CA SER A 26 -3.42 5.51 5.72
C SER A 26 -3.93 4.44 4.77
N ILE A 27 -3.11 3.43 4.50
CA ILE A 27 -3.38 2.41 3.50
C ILE A 27 -3.44 1.04 4.18
N ALA A 28 -4.51 0.29 3.93
CA ALA A 28 -4.59 -1.13 4.21
C ALA A 28 -4.62 -1.88 2.87
N ALA A 29 -3.63 -2.72 2.58
CA ALA A 29 -3.54 -3.44 1.31
C ALA A 29 -2.66 -4.68 1.42
N ALA A 30 -2.81 -5.61 0.49
CA ALA A 30 -2.07 -6.87 0.51
C ALA A 30 -0.59 -6.71 0.15
N CYS A 31 -0.24 -5.70 -0.63
CA CYS A 31 1.14 -5.46 -1.06
C CYS A 31 1.41 -3.97 -1.34
N PHE A 32 2.68 -3.61 -1.26
CA PHE A 32 3.21 -2.29 -1.61
C PHE A 32 4.20 -2.43 -2.77
N SER A 33 4.01 -1.64 -3.82
CA SER A 33 4.89 -1.64 -4.98
C SER A 33 5.75 -0.39 -5.05
N ILE A 34 7.05 -0.58 -5.27
CA ILE A 34 7.97 0.54 -5.56
C ILE A 34 7.62 1.27 -6.86
N TYR A 35 6.96 0.59 -7.79
CA TYR A 35 6.49 1.21 -9.03
C TYR A 35 5.25 2.07 -8.82
N ALA A 36 4.35 1.69 -7.90
CA ALA A 36 3.25 2.54 -7.48
C ALA A 36 3.76 3.82 -6.79
N PHE A 37 4.80 3.69 -5.94
CA PHE A 37 5.51 4.86 -5.42
C PHE A 37 6.04 5.74 -6.55
N GLN A 38 6.67 5.17 -7.56
CA GLN A 38 7.22 5.92 -8.70
C GLN A 38 6.15 6.70 -9.45
N GLU A 39 4.96 6.14 -9.64
CA GLU A 39 3.83 6.81 -10.30
C GLU A 39 3.29 8.02 -9.55
N LEU A 40 3.41 8.04 -8.23
CA LEU A 40 2.95 9.11 -7.34
C LEU A 40 4.10 9.82 -6.60
N LYS A 41 5.35 9.60 -7.02
CA LYS A 41 6.55 10.09 -6.33
C LYS A 41 6.49 11.57 -6.02
N LYS A 42 6.06 12.37 -7.02
CA LYS A 42 6.02 13.82 -6.91
C LYS A 42 5.08 14.28 -5.80
N GLU A 43 3.91 13.66 -5.72
CA GLU A 43 2.88 13.95 -4.74
C GLU A 43 3.27 13.41 -3.36
N LEU A 44 3.78 12.18 -3.32
CA LEU A 44 4.18 11.50 -2.07
C LEU A 44 5.38 12.16 -1.36
N GLN A 45 6.20 12.93 -2.07
CA GLN A 45 7.26 13.71 -1.44
C GLN A 45 6.73 14.82 -0.52
N GLY A 46 5.55 15.34 -0.81
CA GLY A 46 4.92 16.43 -0.06
C GLY A 46 4.08 16.03 1.13
N ILE A 47 3.80 14.74 1.34
CA ILE A 47 2.97 14.28 2.45
C ILE A 47 3.68 14.40 3.81
N ASP A 48 2.91 14.47 4.89
CA ASP A 48 3.46 14.41 6.25
C ASP A 48 3.87 12.99 6.62
N GLU A 49 2.94 12.04 6.43
CA GLU A 49 3.16 10.62 6.77
C GLU A 49 2.33 9.69 5.88
N LEU A 50 2.82 8.46 5.74
CA LEU A 50 2.07 7.32 5.26
C LEU A 50 2.14 6.18 6.27
N ARG A 51 0.98 5.69 6.70
CA ARG A 51 0.84 4.51 7.54
C ARG A 51 0.28 3.38 6.67
N PHE A 52 0.98 2.26 6.63
CA PHE A 52 0.62 1.14 5.77
C PHE A 52 0.42 -0.15 6.59
N ILE A 53 -0.73 -0.79 6.40
CA ILE A 53 -1.04 -2.11 6.97
C ILE A 53 -1.01 -3.14 5.84
N PHE A 54 -0.11 -4.13 5.94
CA PHE A 54 -0.21 -5.34 5.14
C PHE A 54 -1.36 -6.19 5.66
N THR A 55 -2.43 -6.34 4.85
CA THR A 55 -3.68 -7.00 5.26
C THR A 55 -3.56 -8.51 5.43
N SER A 56 -2.57 -9.12 4.81
CA SER A 56 -2.22 -10.53 4.96
C SER A 56 -0.95 -10.67 5.79
N PRO A 57 -0.76 -11.77 6.53
CA PRO A 57 0.45 -12.03 7.31
C PRO A 57 1.65 -12.29 6.38
N THR A 58 2.18 -11.21 5.81
CA THR A 58 3.28 -11.23 4.83
C THR A 58 4.64 -11.32 5.51
N PHE A 59 4.74 -10.78 6.73
CA PHE A 59 5.94 -10.71 7.56
C PHE A 59 5.70 -11.42 8.89
N THR A 60 5.15 -12.63 8.87
CA THR A 60 4.98 -13.41 10.09
C THR A 60 6.35 -13.77 10.64
N THR A 61 6.73 -13.12 11.71
CA THR A 61 7.76 -13.64 12.60
C THR A 61 7.15 -14.76 13.41
N GLU A 62 7.22 -16.00 12.96
CA GLU A 62 7.37 -17.04 13.96
C GLU A 62 8.58 -16.61 14.79
N LYS A 63 8.43 -16.57 16.12
CA LYS A 63 9.54 -16.45 17.07
C LYS A 63 10.42 -17.71 16.96
N ALA A 64 10.95 -17.96 15.77
CA ALA A 64 12.04 -18.90 15.57
C ALA A 64 13.23 -18.27 16.28
N LYS A 65 13.78 -19.04 17.23
CA LYS A 65 15.00 -18.74 17.95
C LYS A 65 15.99 -17.93 17.10
N LYS A 66 16.58 -16.91 17.67
CA LYS A 66 17.49 -15.89 17.13
C LYS A 66 18.56 -16.32 16.12
N GLU A 67 18.62 -17.59 15.74
CA GLU A 67 19.69 -18.17 14.93
C GLU A 67 19.34 -18.41 13.46
N LYS A 68 18.07 -18.34 13.05
CA LYS A 68 17.67 -18.41 11.62
C LYS A 68 16.44 -17.57 11.39
N ARG A 69 16.62 -16.28 11.19
CA ARG A 69 15.63 -15.43 10.54
C ARG A 69 15.65 -15.66 9.03
N GLU A 70 15.42 -16.88 8.61
CA GLU A 70 14.96 -17.13 7.26
C GLU A 70 13.46 -16.92 7.28
N PHE A 71 13.05 -15.73 6.84
CA PHE A 71 11.67 -15.49 6.47
C PHE A 71 11.32 -16.47 5.36
N TYR A 72 10.63 -17.54 5.70
CA TYR A 72 10.07 -18.45 4.70
C TYR A 72 8.77 -17.88 4.17
N ILE A 73 8.87 -16.68 3.60
CA ILE A 73 7.92 -16.25 2.59
C ILE A 73 8.49 -16.82 1.29
N PRO A 74 7.72 -17.61 0.54
CA PRO A 74 8.17 -18.00 -0.78
C PRO A 74 8.68 -16.74 -1.48
N ARG A 75 9.89 -16.78 -2.04
CA ARG A 75 10.55 -15.63 -2.65
C ARG A 75 9.61 -14.81 -3.53
N LEU A 76 8.69 -15.49 -4.23
CA LEU A 76 7.66 -14.88 -5.04
C LEU A 76 6.66 -14.02 -4.23
N ASN A 77 6.21 -14.45 -3.06
CA ASN A 77 5.28 -13.68 -2.25
C ASN A 77 5.96 -12.45 -1.63
N ARG A 78 7.21 -12.59 -1.22
CA ARG A 78 8.01 -11.46 -0.75
C ARG A 78 8.26 -10.46 -1.87
N GLU A 79 8.60 -10.93 -3.05
CA GLU A 79 8.78 -10.08 -4.22
C GLU A 79 7.48 -9.37 -4.60
N ARG A 80 6.33 -10.05 -4.58
CA ARG A 80 5.01 -9.44 -4.81
C ARG A 80 4.66 -8.39 -3.77
N SER A 81 4.98 -8.63 -2.50
CA SER A 81 4.72 -7.67 -1.43
C SER A 81 5.54 -6.39 -1.55
N LEU A 82 6.81 -6.51 -2.00
CA LEU A 82 7.75 -5.39 -2.10
C LEU A 82 7.76 -4.72 -3.48
N TYR A 83 7.50 -5.49 -4.54
CA TYR A 83 7.62 -5.02 -5.92
C TYR A 83 6.28 -4.97 -6.68
N GLY A 84 5.19 -5.46 -6.08
CA GLY A 84 3.86 -5.43 -6.65
C GLY A 84 3.50 -6.66 -7.49
N THR A 85 2.85 -6.46 -8.62
CA THR A 85 2.29 -7.52 -9.46
C THR A 85 3.37 -8.29 -10.24
N GLU A 86 3.01 -9.49 -10.76
CA GLU A 86 3.90 -10.26 -11.64
C GLU A 86 4.33 -9.48 -12.88
N PHE A 87 3.46 -8.61 -13.37
CA PHE A 87 3.77 -7.76 -14.52
C PHE A 87 4.87 -6.76 -14.17
N GLU A 88 4.75 -6.08 -13.04
CA GLU A 88 5.76 -5.14 -12.54
C GLU A 88 7.10 -5.84 -12.31
N VAL A 89 7.06 -7.07 -11.78
CA VAL A 89 8.26 -7.89 -11.57
C VAL A 89 8.92 -8.25 -12.91
N LYS A 90 8.14 -8.49 -13.97
CA LYS A 90 8.65 -8.82 -15.32
C LYS A 90 9.24 -7.63 -16.06
N LEU A 91 8.76 -6.41 -15.79
CA LEU A 91 9.28 -5.18 -16.40
C LEU A 91 10.66 -4.75 -15.89
N ARG A 92 11.31 -5.55 -15.07
CA ARG A 92 12.60 -5.24 -14.46
C ARG A 92 13.68 -4.93 -15.51
N ASN A 93 14.06 -3.68 -15.62
CA ASN A 93 15.41 -3.30 -15.99
C ASN A 93 16.20 -3.15 -14.67
N GLU A 94 17.25 -3.96 -14.47
CA GLU A 94 17.98 -4.01 -13.20
C GLU A 94 18.51 -2.64 -12.73
N LEU A 95 18.97 -1.81 -13.62
CA LEU A 95 19.50 -0.47 -13.30
C LEU A 95 18.39 0.48 -12.84
N THR A 96 17.28 0.50 -13.55
CA THR A 96 16.12 1.34 -13.22
C THR A 96 15.52 0.90 -11.90
N GLN A 97 15.41 -0.41 -11.68
CA GLN A 97 14.89 -0.97 -10.44
C GLN A 97 15.73 -0.56 -9.23
N LYS A 98 17.06 -0.62 -9.33
CA LYS A 98 17.95 -0.24 -8.21
C LYS A 98 17.79 1.26 -7.86
N ALA A 99 17.66 2.13 -8.86
CA ALA A 99 17.44 3.55 -8.64
C ALA A 99 16.11 3.82 -7.96
N ILE A 100 15.01 3.24 -8.45
CA ILE A 100 13.67 3.38 -7.88
C ILE A 100 13.65 2.82 -6.46
N ALA A 101 14.21 1.63 -6.23
CA ALA A 101 14.26 1.00 -4.91
C ALA A 101 15.03 1.85 -3.88
N LYS A 102 16.15 2.46 -4.29
CA LYS A 102 16.93 3.35 -3.42
C LYS A 102 16.12 4.59 -3.03
N GLU A 103 15.54 5.27 -3.98
CA GLU A 103 14.73 6.47 -3.74
C GLU A 103 13.51 6.15 -2.88
N CYS A 104 12.82 5.04 -3.16
CA CYS A 104 11.69 4.58 -2.38
C CYS A 104 12.10 4.26 -0.94
N ALA A 105 13.24 3.57 -0.73
CA ALA A 105 13.74 3.25 0.60
C ALA A 105 14.11 4.51 1.40
N GLU A 106 14.70 5.51 0.77
CA GLU A 106 15.02 6.79 1.40
C GLU A 106 13.74 7.54 1.83
N TRP A 107 12.72 7.55 0.97
CA TRP A 107 11.42 8.13 1.28
C TRP A 107 10.69 7.36 2.39
N ILE A 108 10.70 6.02 2.35
CA ILE A 108 10.11 5.17 3.41
C ILE A 108 10.68 5.52 4.77
N ARG A 109 12.00 5.60 4.91
CA ARG A 109 12.66 5.92 6.18
C ARG A 109 12.22 7.26 6.78
N GLN A 110 11.79 8.20 5.94
CA GLN A 110 11.39 9.54 6.37
C GLN A 110 9.89 9.68 6.62
N LYS A 111 9.07 8.94 5.89
CA LYS A 111 7.65 9.23 5.75
C LYS A 111 6.73 8.06 6.06
N VAL A 112 7.24 6.83 6.10
CA VAL A 112 6.38 5.64 6.12
C VAL A 112 6.61 4.79 7.35
N THR A 113 5.52 4.32 7.93
CA THR A 113 5.52 3.25 8.93
C THR A 113 4.70 2.08 8.39
N PHE A 114 5.29 0.90 8.38
CA PHE A 114 4.63 -0.34 7.99
C PHE A 114 4.26 -1.18 9.22
N LYS A 115 3.03 -1.66 9.24
CA LYS A 115 2.58 -2.71 10.15
C LYS A 115 2.05 -3.89 9.33
N SER A 116 2.13 -5.09 9.86
CA SER A 116 1.61 -6.30 9.22
C SER A 116 0.57 -6.97 10.11
N ASN A 117 -0.51 -7.43 9.49
CA ASN A 117 -1.45 -8.33 10.13
C ASN A 117 -0.73 -9.63 10.53
N VAL A 118 -0.81 -9.99 11.80
CA VAL A 118 -0.22 -11.23 12.34
C VAL A 118 -1.27 -12.26 12.69
N THR A 119 -2.53 -11.98 12.39
CA THR A 119 -3.70 -12.86 12.65
C THR A 119 -4.12 -13.58 11.38
N ASN A 120 -5.03 -14.56 11.55
CA ASN A 120 -5.71 -15.21 10.43
C ASN A 120 -7.00 -14.49 10.03
N GLU A 121 -7.29 -13.33 10.60
CA GLU A 121 -8.46 -12.54 10.22
C GLU A 121 -8.23 -11.86 8.89
N ASN A 122 -9.24 -11.87 8.02
CA ASN A 122 -9.21 -11.14 6.77
C ASN A 122 -9.40 -9.65 7.06
N MET A 123 -8.52 -8.84 6.50
CA MET A 123 -8.64 -7.38 6.52
C MET A 123 -8.97 -6.88 5.12
N MET A 124 -9.94 -5.96 5.06
CA MET A 124 -10.32 -5.30 3.82
C MET A 124 -9.26 -4.26 3.42
N GLY A 125 -9.00 -4.14 2.13
CA GLY A 125 -8.10 -3.12 1.60
C GLY A 125 -8.82 -1.82 1.29
N PHE A 126 -8.25 -0.71 1.74
CA PHE A 126 -8.72 0.65 1.46
C PHE A 126 -7.60 1.67 1.64
N ILE A 127 -7.82 2.87 1.10
CA ILE A 127 -6.95 4.03 1.28
C ILE A 127 -7.76 5.14 1.95
N ASN A 128 -7.26 5.68 3.05
CA ASN A 128 -7.70 6.95 3.61
C ASN A 128 -6.68 8.03 3.25
N LEU A 129 -7.15 9.10 2.66
CA LEU A 129 -6.38 10.30 2.35
C LEU A 129 -7.08 11.49 3.00
N ASP A 130 -6.52 12.00 4.07
CA ASP A 130 -7.11 13.06 4.90
C ASP A 130 -8.55 12.70 5.31
N ASP A 131 -9.57 13.37 4.78
CA ASP A 131 -10.99 13.14 5.02
C ASP A 131 -11.67 12.21 3.98
N LYS A 132 -10.92 11.66 3.05
CA LYS A 132 -11.41 10.83 1.95
C LYS A 132 -11.09 9.36 2.16
N ASN A 133 -11.95 8.48 1.63
CA ASN A 133 -11.73 7.04 1.60
C ASN A 133 -11.91 6.50 0.18
N TYR A 134 -11.04 5.57 -0.20
CA TYR A 134 -11.06 4.83 -1.47
C TYR A 134 -11.12 3.34 -1.18
N MET A 135 -12.11 2.66 -1.73
CA MET A 135 -12.29 1.22 -1.56
C MET A 135 -13.10 0.58 -2.69
N PRO A 136 -13.00 -0.73 -2.92
CA PRO A 136 -12.01 -1.65 -2.36
C PRO A 136 -10.62 -1.45 -3.00
N ILE A 137 -9.58 -1.79 -2.26
CA ILE A 137 -8.19 -1.80 -2.76
C ILE A 137 -7.60 -3.18 -2.48
N ASN A 138 -6.97 -3.83 -3.46
CA ASN A 138 -6.27 -5.09 -3.25
C ASN A 138 -4.84 -4.87 -2.83
N GLY A 139 -4.10 -4.08 -3.59
CA GLY A 139 -2.72 -3.71 -3.33
C GLY A 139 -2.47 -2.23 -3.61
N PHE A 140 -1.35 -1.73 -3.20
CA PHE A 140 -0.83 -0.45 -3.66
C PHE A 140 0.13 -0.70 -4.80
N THR A 141 -0.44 -0.96 -5.99
CA THR A 141 0.27 -1.38 -7.21
C THR A 141 -0.11 -0.52 -8.40
N THR A 142 0.66 -0.59 -9.48
CA THR A 142 0.34 0.11 -10.74
C THR A 142 -0.99 -0.34 -11.33
N VAL A 143 -1.37 -1.60 -11.12
CA VAL A 143 -2.68 -2.13 -11.54
C VAL A 143 -3.81 -1.52 -10.71
N ASP A 144 -3.69 -1.50 -9.39
CA ASP A 144 -4.70 -0.89 -8.51
C ASP A 144 -4.85 0.62 -8.75
N LEU A 145 -3.74 1.29 -9.06
CA LEU A 145 -3.73 2.71 -9.44
C LEU A 145 -4.32 2.98 -10.83
N GLY A 146 -4.56 1.95 -11.63
CA GLY A 146 -5.10 2.09 -12.99
C GLY A 146 -4.07 2.51 -14.04
N CYS A 147 -2.75 2.47 -13.71
CA CYS A 147 -1.67 2.72 -14.67
C CYS A 147 -1.50 1.57 -15.67
N GLU A 148 -1.94 0.36 -15.27
CA GLU A 148 -1.90 -0.86 -16.05
C GLU A 148 -3.18 -1.64 -15.90
N ARG A 149 -3.54 -2.42 -16.91
CA ARG A 149 -4.81 -3.16 -16.91
C ARG A 149 -4.78 -4.39 -15.99
N GLY A 150 -3.67 -5.08 -15.86
CA GLY A 150 -3.57 -6.34 -15.10
C GLY A 150 -4.51 -7.44 -15.64
N ASN A 151 -4.79 -8.42 -14.77
CA ASN A 151 -5.69 -9.54 -15.07
C ASN A 151 -7.11 -9.35 -14.55
N ASN A 152 -7.44 -8.16 -14.02
CA ASN A 152 -8.77 -7.88 -13.48
C ASN A 152 -9.76 -7.55 -14.59
N ALA A 153 -10.93 -8.19 -14.57
CA ALA A 153 -12.02 -7.84 -15.48
C ALA A 153 -12.57 -6.42 -15.18
N TYR A 154 -12.61 -6.09 -13.90
CA TYR A 154 -13.03 -4.79 -13.38
C TYR A 154 -12.06 -4.32 -12.30
N ASN A 155 -11.74 -3.05 -12.33
CA ASN A 155 -10.92 -2.40 -11.31
C ASN A 155 -11.60 -1.09 -10.91
N MET A 156 -12.72 -1.22 -10.18
CA MET A 156 -13.55 -0.10 -9.79
C MET A 156 -13.32 0.25 -8.33
N VAL A 157 -13.10 1.53 -8.05
CA VAL A 157 -12.87 2.07 -6.72
C VAL A 157 -13.92 3.12 -6.43
N GLN A 158 -14.53 3.04 -5.27
CA GLN A 158 -15.47 4.04 -4.77
C GLN A 158 -14.71 5.04 -3.90
N LYS A 159 -14.83 6.32 -4.23
CA LYS A 159 -14.37 7.44 -3.42
C LYS A 159 -15.51 8.01 -2.59
N THR A 160 -15.29 8.14 -1.30
CA THR A 160 -16.21 8.81 -0.38
C THR A 160 -15.49 9.90 0.40
N GLU A 161 -16.27 10.88 0.86
CA GLU A 161 -15.82 11.98 1.70
C GLU A 161 -16.68 12.01 2.97
N THR A 162 -16.29 12.82 3.94
CA THR A 162 -17.06 13.05 5.17
C THR A 162 -18.51 13.43 4.83
N PRO A 163 -19.54 12.85 5.49
CA PRO A 163 -19.43 11.97 6.66
C PRO A 163 -19.24 10.47 6.33
N PHE A 164 -19.32 10.06 5.08
CA PHE A 164 -19.30 8.63 4.69
C PHE A 164 -17.93 7.97 4.87
N SER A 165 -16.84 8.72 4.78
CA SER A 165 -15.47 8.24 5.01
C SER A 165 -15.13 8.04 6.49
N THR A 166 -15.86 8.68 7.41
CA THR A 166 -15.53 8.71 8.85
C THR A 166 -15.37 7.31 9.44
N ALA A 167 -16.27 6.39 9.11
CA ALA A 167 -16.21 5.01 9.63
C ALA A 167 -14.91 4.28 9.21
N TYR A 168 -14.39 4.53 8.02
CA TYR A 168 -13.14 3.92 7.53
C TYR A 168 -11.91 4.57 8.14
N ILE A 169 -11.97 5.86 8.46
CA ILE A 169 -10.92 6.57 9.18
C ILE A 169 -10.83 6.02 10.61
N GLU A 170 -11.96 5.91 11.31
CA GLU A 170 -12.03 5.34 12.65
C GLU A 170 -11.62 3.86 12.68
N LEU A 171 -12.03 3.07 11.67
CA LEU A 171 -11.61 1.67 11.53
C LEU A 171 -10.09 1.56 11.41
N PHE A 172 -9.46 2.40 10.59
CA PHE A 172 -8.01 2.38 10.45
C PHE A 172 -7.31 2.73 11.76
N GLU A 173 -7.76 3.77 12.46
CA GLU A 173 -7.18 4.17 13.75
C GLU A 173 -7.31 3.05 14.80
N GLY A 174 -8.46 2.38 14.84
CA GLY A 174 -8.67 1.23 15.72
C GLY A 174 -7.72 0.07 15.41
N LEU A 175 -7.57 -0.28 14.14
CA LEU A 175 -6.62 -1.32 13.69
C LEU A 175 -5.18 -0.92 13.97
N TRP A 176 -4.81 0.32 13.65
CA TRP A 176 -3.43 0.82 13.80
C TRP A 176 -2.95 0.78 15.26
N SER A 177 -3.87 0.98 16.19
CA SER A 177 -3.61 0.97 17.63
C SER A 177 -3.65 -0.43 18.27
N ASP A 178 -4.01 -1.45 17.51
CA ASP A 178 -4.16 -2.84 18.00
C ASP A 178 -2.85 -3.62 17.84
N ASP A 179 -1.97 -3.53 18.81
CA ASP A 179 -0.67 -4.22 18.82
C ASP A 179 -0.79 -5.75 19.00
N VAL A 180 -1.99 -6.27 19.27
CA VAL A 180 -2.26 -7.73 19.26
C VAL A 180 -2.44 -8.22 17.82
N LYS A 181 -3.11 -7.42 16.99
CA LYS A 181 -3.40 -7.78 15.59
C LYS A 181 -2.32 -7.36 14.61
N LEU A 182 -1.60 -6.29 14.91
CA LEU A 182 -0.58 -5.73 14.03
C LEU A 182 0.80 -5.72 14.69
N GLN A 183 1.82 -6.01 13.89
CA GLN A 183 3.22 -5.87 14.26
C GLN A 183 3.90 -4.87 13.34
N GLU A 184 4.71 -3.98 13.89
CA GLU A 184 5.55 -3.08 13.09
C GLU A 184 6.64 -3.85 12.36
N VAL A 185 6.80 -3.55 11.06
CA VAL A 185 7.72 -4.24 10.15
C VAL A 185 8.52 -3.26 9.26
N THR A 186 8.60 -2.00 9.65
CA THR A 186 9.23 -0.92 8.84
C THR A 186 10.70 -1.21 8.54
N ASP A 187 11.41 -1.84 9.46
CA ASP A 187 12.85 -2.13 9.34
C ASP A 187 13.14 -3.47 8.66
N GLU A 188 12.12 -4.22 8.25
CA GLU A 188 12.24 -5.54 7.65
C GLU A 188 12.14 -5.49 6.12
#